data_221a59e6f289691366020c8639fda635
#
_entry.id   221a59e6f289691366020c8639fda635
#
_cell.length_a   1.000
_cell.length_b   1.000
_cell.length_c   1.000
_cell.angle_alpha   90.00
_cell.angle_beta   90.00
_cell.angle_gamma   90.00
#
_symmetry.space_group_name_H-M   'P 1'
#
loop_
_entity.id
_entity.type
_entity.pdbx_description
1 polymer ?
#
loop_
_entity_poly.entity_id
_entity_poly.type
_entity_poly.pdbx_seq_one_letter_code
_entity_poly.pdbx_strand_id
1 'polypeptide(L)'
;IQRPPQLRRAMARLLLFGGKGGVGKTTTSAATAVWLADSGLRVLLVSSDPAHSTSDSLGVEIGSQPTPIEGVDGLFGLEMDPESKISSVLPKLGDMMNSMGSSGGMGGLGGLSMMLDPNAKQEMDEMRSEVQTSDMVIPGLDEALAFDELLRHVEDPTWDVIVFDTAPTGHTLRFLSLPELIESWSDRIIRMMRVSGGLRSMLFGRKESEAMKEELERFRRRVLHVRRVLSNEEITSFTLVTIPERMGINETLRAHTSLVEYQLPVPNCLVNRVTPEFDHPFLENRRNAELSRIGELKDELQNVEIATMELMDDEVVGLDALRGVGEELYGKVKILDHS
;
A
#
# COMPACT_ATOMS: atom_id res chain seq x y z
N ILE A 1 -35.68 2.02 11.13
CA ILE A 1 -35.01 2.85 12.15
C ILE A 1 -34.18 3.86 11.39
N GLN A 2 -34.63 5.13 11.37
CA GLN A 2 -33.89 6.22 10.72
C GLN A 2 -32.61 6.49 11.54
N ARG A 3 -31.46 6.40 10.87
CA ARG A 3 -30.17 6.81 11.45
C ARG A 3 -30.25 8.29 11.86
N PRO A 4 -29.68 8.69 13.02
CA PRO A 4 -29.51 10.10 13.33
C PRO A 4 -28.62 10.74 12.25
N PRO A 5 -28.79 12.04 11.95
CA PRO A 5 -27.94 12.73 10.99
C PRO A 5 -26.53 12.85 11.58
N GLN A 6 -25.72 11.82 11.42
CA GLN A 6 -24.30 11.88 11.70
C GLN A 6 -23.71 12.91 10.73
N LEU A 7 -22.94 13.85 11.26
CA LEU A 7 -22.04 14.67 10.46
C LEU A 7 -21.27 13.70 9.53
N ARG A 8 -21.62 13.70 8.25
CA ARG A 8 -20.93 12.88 7.26
C ARG A 8 -19.47 13.34 7.30
N ARG A 9 -18.57 12.49 7.78
CA ARG A 9 -17.15 12.71 7.58
C ARG A 9 -16.94 12.84 6.08
N ALA A 10 -16.13 13.81 5.67
CA ALA A 10 -15.83 14.04 4.26
C ALA A 10 -15.08 12.86 3.63
N MET A 11 -14.48 11.98 4.46
CA MET A 11 -13.68 10.82 4.07
C MET A 11 -13.88 9.67 5.05
N ALA A 12 -13.80 8.42 4.56
CA ALA A 12 -13.77 7.22 5.38
C ALA A 12 -12.47 7.16 6.22
N ARG A 13 -12.52 6.45 7.36
CA ARG A 13 -11.30 6.08 8.10
C ARG A 13 -10.57 4.98 7.33
N LEU A 14 -9.25 5.10 7.20
CA LEU A 14 -8.39 4.10 6.54
C LEU A 14 -7.54 3.38 7.60
N LEU A 15 -7.77 2.08 7.76
CA LEU A 15 -7.01 1.20 8.64
C LEU A 15 -6.10 0.32 7.79
N LEU A 16 -4.80 0.47 7.97
CA LEU A 16 -3.77 -0.28 7.25
C LEU A 16 -3.15 -1.32 8.18
N PHE A 17 -3.01 -2.55 7.70
CA PHE A 17 -2.36 -3.64 8.44
C PHE A 17 -1.09 -4.06 7.74
N GLY A 18 0.01 -4.06 8.48
CA GLY A 18 1.33 -4.36 7.96
C GLY A 18 2.17 -5.26 8.83
N GLY A 19 3.14 -5.92 8.22
CA GLY A 19 4.06 -6.83 8.90
C GLY A 19 4.59 -7.91 7.97
N LYS A 20 5.46 -8.76 8.48
CA LYS A 20 6.06 -9.88 7.73
C LYS A 20 4.99 -10.86 7.19
N GLY A 21 5.35 -11.62 6.16
CA GLY A 21 4.51 -12.74 5.68
C GLY A 21 4.25 -13.78 6.79
N GLY A 22 3.01 -14.26 6.88
CA GLY A 22 2.64 -15.34 7.79
C GLY A 22 2.43 -14.96 9.27
N VAL A 23 2.45 -13.68 9.64
CA VAL A 23 2.23 -13.23 11.03
C VAL A 23 0.75 -13.09 11.41
N GLY A 24 -0.18 -13.25 10.46
CA GLY A 24 -1.62 -13.14 10.69
C GLY A 24 -2.23 -11.78 10.32
N LYS A 25 -1.61 -11.02 9.41
CA LYS A 25 -2.16 -9.74 8.93
C LYS A 25 -3.57 -9.88 8.38
N THR A 26 -3.74 -10.76 7.40
CA THR A 26 -5.02 -11.03 6.74
C THR A 26 -6.10 -11.45 7.72
N THR A 27 -5.78 -12.33 8.67
CA THR A 27 -6.70 -12.73 9.73
C THR A 27 -7.09 -11.54 10.61
N THR A 28 -6.12 -10.70 10.99
CA THR A 28 -6.36 -9.54 11.85
C THR A 28 -7.17 -8.47 11.12
N SER A 29 -6.85 -8.18 9.86
CA SER A 29 -7.56 -7.19 9.04
C SER A 29 -9.00 -7.65 8.76
N ALA A 30 -9.19 -8.92 8.40
CA ALA A 30 -10.52 -9.50 8.17
C ALA A 30 -11.37 -9.52 9.46
N ALA A 31 -10.80 -9.95 10.59
CA ALA A 31 -11.49 -9.91 11.88
C ALA A 31 -11.87 -8.49 12.30
N THR A 32 -11.00 -7.52 12.06
CA THR A 32 -11.28 -6.09 12.31
C THR A 32 -12.44 -5.60 11.44
N ALA A 33 -12.43 -5.96 10.15
CA ALA A 33 -13.48 -5.56 9.21
C ALA A 33 -14.85 -6.17 9.60
N VAL A 34 -14.88 -7.46 9.97
CA VAL A 34 -16.09 -8.14 10.45
C VAL A 34 -16.61 -7.47 11.72
N TRP A 35 -15.73 -7.24 12.71
CA TRP A 35 -16.13 -6.63 13.99
C TRP A 35 -16.68 -5.21 13.83
N LEU A 36 -16.09 -4.38 12.96
CA LEU A 36 -16.56 -3.04 12.66
C LEU A 36 -17.91 -3.07 11.94
N ALA A 37 -18.12 -4.00 11.01
CA ALA A 37 -19.39 -4.15 10.31
C ALA A 37 -20.50 -4.66 11.24
N ASP A 38 -20.23 -5.66 12.08
CA ASP A 38 -21.15 -6.14 13.11
C ASP A 38 -21.51 -5.01 14.13
N SER A 39 -20.64 -4.00 14.28
CA SER A 39 -20.91 -2.78 15.04
C SER A 39 -21.79 -1.76 14.30
N GLY A 40 -22.25 -2.06 13.08
CA GLY A 40 -23.17 -1.25 12.28
C GLY A 40 -22.52 -0.25 11.34
N LEU A 41 -21.20 -0.32 11.12
CA LEU A 41 -20.48 0.51 10.17
C LEU A 41 -20.52 -0.11 8.76
N ARG A 42 -20.44 0.74 7.73
CA ARG A 42 -20.21 0.28 6.36
C ARG A 42 -18.71 0.17 6.11
N VAL A 43 -18.25 -1.06 5.95
CA VAL A 43 -16.83 -1.39 5.87
C VAL A 43 -16.50 -1.96 4.50
N LEU A 44 -15.42 -1.46 3.89
CA LEU A 44 -14.79 -2.06 2.72
C LEU A 44 -13.46 -2.69 3.13
N LEU A 45 -13.38 -4.02 3.07
CA LEU A 45 -12.12 -4.76 3.23
C LEU A 45 -11.45 -4.87 1.86
N VAL A 46 -10.28 -4.29 1.73
CA VAL A 46 -9.50 -4.27 0.50
C VAL A 46 -8.25 -5.11 0.68
N SER A 47 -7.97 -6.00 -0.25
CA SER A 47 -6.74 -6.77 -0.34
C SER A 47 -5.94 -6.39 -1.57
N SER A 48 -4.63 -6.26 -1.42
CA SER A 48 -3.67 -6.17 -2.53
C SER A 48 -2.79 -7.42 -2.65
N ASP A 49 -3.14 -8.50 -1.93
CA ASP A 49 -2.39 -9.77 -1.97
C ASP A 49 -2.83 -10.59 -3.19
N PRO A 50 -1.93 -10.87 -4.15
CA PRO A 50 -2.24 -11.67 -5.32
C PRO A 50 -2.54 -13.15 -5.00
N ALA A 51 -2.27 -13.60 -3.77
CA ALA A 51 -2.51 -14.99 -3.34
C ALA A 51 -3.95 -15.26 -2.88
N HIS A 52 -4.89 -14.29 -3.02
CA HIS A 52 -6.30 -14.42 -2.61
C HIS A 52 -6.52 -14.83 -1.14
N SER A 53 -5.54 -14.50 -0.27
CA SER A 53 -5.56 -14.91 1.14
C SER A 53 -6.75 -14.33 1.92
N THR A 54 -7.31 -13.21 1.45
CA THR A 54 -8.50 -12.59 2.05
C THR A 54 -9.76 -13.38 1.72
N SER A 55 -9.91 -13.83 0.48
CA SER A 55 -11.00 -14.73 0.06
C SER A 55 -10.99 -16.02 0.86
N ASP A 56 -9.81 -16.62 1.04
CA ASP A 56 -9.64 -17.84 1.84
C ASP A 56 -10.00 -17.63 3.32
N SER A 57 -9.58 -16.51 3.92
CA SER A 57 -9.86 -16.19 5.32
C SER A 57 -11.34 -15.95 5.59
N LEU A 58 -12.06 -15.34 4.65
CA LEU A 58 -13.50 -15.10 4.75
C LEU A 58 -14.34 -16.32 4.34
N GLY A 59 -13.77 -17.26 3.57
CA GLY A 59 -14.49 -18.37 2.97
C GLY A 59 -15.45 -17.96 1.84
N VAL A 60 -15.21 -16.79 1.20
CA VAL A 60 -16.04 -16.24 0.11
C VAL A 60 -15.15 -15.69 -0.99
N GLU A 61 -15.58 -15.84 -2.23
CA GLU A 61 -14.90 -15.30 -3.40
C GLU A 61 -15.10 -13.77 -3.47
N ILE A 62 -14.00 -13.02 -3.51
CA ILE A 62 -14.00 -11.56 -3.61
C ILE A 62 -13.52 -11.17 -5.01
N GLY A 63 -14.21 -10.22 -5.64
CA GLY A 63 -13.87 -9.76 -6.97
C GLY A 63 -13.15 -8.40 -6.98
N SER A 64 -12.90 -7.90 -8.20
CA SER A 64 -12.29 -6.58 -8.44
C SER A 64 -13.25 -5.40 -8.29
N GLN A 65 -14.46 -5.63 -7.78
CA GLN A 65 -15.45 -4.61 -7.43
C GLN A 65 -15.95 -4.88 -6.02
N PRO A 66 -16.38 -3.84 -5.26
CA PRO A 66 -16.93 -4.03 -3.93
C PRO A 66 -18.06 -5.06 -3.93
N THR A 67 -17.81 -6.23 -3.37
CA THR A 67 -18.73 -7.37 -3.31
C THR A 67 -19.24 -7.54 -1.88
N PRO A 68 -20.57 -7.58 -1.63
CA PRO A 68 -21.10 -7.78 -0.29
C PRO A 68 -20.71 -9.17 0.24
N ILE A 69 -20.31 -9.23 1.51
CA ILE A 69 -19.98 -10.48 2.19
C ILE A 69 -21.23 -11.04 2.87
N GLU A 70 -21.68 -12.20 2.42
CA GLU A 70 -22.86 -12.86 3.00
C GLU A 70 -22.63 -13.19 4.48
N GLY A 71 -23.62 -12.93 5.32
CA GLY A 71 -23.57 -13.22 6.76
C GLY A 71 -23.01 -12.08 7.62
N VAL A 72 -22.60 -10.94 7.03
CA VAL A 72 -22.19 -9.72 7.75
C VAL A 72 -22.76 -8.48 7.07
N ASP A 73 -23.78 -7.89 7.69
CA ASP A 73 -24.42 -6.69 7.16
C ASP A 73 -23.44 -5.50 7.15
N GLY A 74 -23.31 -4.84 6.00
CA GLY A 74 -22.44 -3.67 5.85
C GLY A 74 -20.99 -3.98 5.52
N LEU A 75 -20.57 -5.26 5.46
CA LEU A 75 -19.23 -5.66 5.02
C LEU A 75 -19.20 -5.91 3.51
N PHE A 76 -18.18 -5.36 2.87
CA PHE A 76 -17.87 -5.58 1.46
C PHE A 76 -16.40 -5.94 1.31
N GLY A 77 -16.10 -6.83 0.35
CA GLY A 77 -14.73 -7.22 -0.02
C GLY A 77 -14.35 -6.68 -1.39
N LEU A 78 -13.09 -6.35 -1.58
CA LEU A 78 -12.49 -5.91 -2.84
C LEU A 78 -11.07 -6.46 -2.95
N GLU A 79 -10.77 -7.15 -4.06
CA GLU A 79 -9.40 -7.50 -4.43
C GLU A 79 -8.89 -6.53 -5.50
N MET A 80 -7.77 -5.88 -5.21
CA MET A 80 -7.12 -4.95 -6.13
C MET A 80 -6.00 -5.65 -6.88
N ASP A 81 -5.98 -5.49 -8.20
CA ASP A 81 -4.86 -5.91 -9.05
C ASP A 81 -4.06 -4.67 -9.49
N PRO A 82 -2.91 -4.39 -8.89
CA PRO A 82 -2.08 -3.24 -9.23
C PRO A 82 -1.53 -3.29 -10.65
N GLU A 83 -1.22 -4.50 -11.17
CA GLU A 83 -0.56 -4.67 -12.47
C GLU A 83 -1.48 -4.32 -13.65
N SER A 84 -2.77 -4.60 -13.54
CA SER A 84 -3.74 -4.36 -14.64
C SER A 84 -3.95 -2.88 -14.97
N LYS A 85 -3.51 -1.96 -14.12
CA LYS A 85 -3.86 -0.52 -14.22
C LYS A 85 -2.77 0.39 -14.74
N ILE A 86 -1.51 -0.05 -14.76
CA ILE A 86 -0.39 0.76 -15.26
C ILE A 86 -0.66 1.24 -16.68
N SER A 87 -1.12 0.34 -17.55
CA SER A 87 -1.44 0.64 -18.96
C SER A 87 -2.65 1.57 -19.14
N SER A 88 -3.56 1.62 -18.18
CA SER A 88 -4.78 2.43 -18.25
C SER A 88 -4.60 3.86 -17.76
N VAL A 89 -3.70 4.07 -16.79
CA VAL A 89 -3.51 5.38 -16.15
C VAL A 89 -2.48 6.26 -16.88
N LEU A 90 -1.49 5.63 -17.50
CA LEU A 90 -0.43 6.33 -18.25
C LEU A 90 -0.21 5.71 -19.64
N PRO A 91 -1.25 5.62 -20.51
CA PRO A 91 -1.15 4.94 -21.78
C PRO A 91 -0.03 5.52 -22.68
N LYS A 92 0.13 6.85 -22.69
CA LYS A 92 1.19 7.51 -23.47
C LYS A 92 2.59 7.32 -22.89
N LEU A 93 2.72 7.22 -21.57
CA LEU A 93 4.00 6.91 -20.93
C LEU A 93 4.37 5.44 -21.15
N GLY A 94 3.41 4.52 -21.07
CA GLY A 94 3.59 3.12 -21.40
C GLY A 94 4.00 2.89 -22.86
N ASP A 95 3.35 3.57 -23.80
CA ASP A 95 3.70 3.49 -25.23
C ASP A 95 5.10 4.07 -25.50
N MET A 96 5.48 5.14 -24.79
CA MET A 96 6.82 5.71 -24.89
C MET A 96 7.87 4.79 -24.27
N MET A 97 7.61 4.19 -23.12
CA MET A 97 8.49 3.22 -22.46
C MET A 97 8.67 1.97 -23.34
N ASN A 98 7.60 1.43 -23.91
CA ASN A 98 7.66 0.31 -24.84
C ASN A 98 8.41 0.66 -26.13
N SER A 99 8.25 1.86 -26.65
CA SER A 99 8.96 2.31 -27.87
C SER A 99 10.45 2.57 -27.64
N MET A 100 10.85 2.88 -26.39
CA MET A 100 12.26 3.04 -25.99
C MET A 100 12.92 1.69 -25.66
N GLY A 101 12.17 0.74 -25.10
CA GLY A 101 12.65 -0.62 -24.77
C GLY A 101 12.74 -1.56 -25.95
N SER A 102 11.95 -1.37 -26.99
CA SER A 102 12.05 -2.16 -28.22
C SER A 102 13.20 -1.64 -29.10
N SER A 103 14.28 -2.39 -29.14
CA SER A 103 15.53 -2.09 -29.91
C SER A 103 15.36 -1.90 -31.43
N GLY A 104 14.13 -1.85 -31.94
CA GLY A 104 13.82 -1.70 -33.36
C GLY A 104 13.56 -0.28 -33.85
N GLY A 105 13.15 0.66 -32.96
CA GLY A 105 12.71 2.00 -33.37
C GLY A 105 13.82 3.06 -33.47
N MET A 106 14.96 2.84 -32.83
CA MET A 106 16.04 3.84 -32.72
C MET A 106 17.12 3.74 -33.80
N GLY A 107 17.14 2.67 -34.59
CA GLY A 107 18.15 2.45 -35.65
C GLY A 107 18.05 3.44 -36.80
N GLY A 108 16.86 3.95 -37.12
CA GLY A 108 16.64 4.88 -38.23
C GLY A 108 16.89 6.36 -37.91
N LEU A 109 16.63 6.78 -36.67
CA LEU A 109 16.78 8.18 -36.28
C LEU A 109 18.16 8.51 -35.69
N GLY A 110 18.85 7.53 -35.07
CA GLY A 110 20.21 7.69 -34.56
C GLY A 110 21.23 7.94 -35.67
N GLY A 111 21.02 7.35 -36.84
CA GLY A 111 21.88 7.57 -38.00
C GLY A 111 21.81 8.98 -38.59
N LEU A 112 20.67 9.62 -38.52
CA LEU A 112 20.47 10.98 -39.04
C LEU A 112 20.98 12.07 -38.08
N SER A 113 20.83 11.85 -36.77
CA SER A 113 21.37 12.72 -35.72
C SER A 113 22.91 12.74 -35.72
N MET A 114 23.53 11.60 -36.01
CA MET A 114 24.99 11.46 -36.11
C MET A 114 25.63 12.25 -37.27
N MET A 115 24.85 12.59 -38.28
CA MET A 115 25.31 13.42 -39.40
C MET A 115 25.29 14.92 -39.09
N LEU A 116 24.58 15.35 -38.08
CA LEU A 116 24.31 16.76 -37.79
C LEU A 116 25.10 17.34 -36.62
N ASP A 117 25.51 16.50 -35.62
CA ASP A 117 26.32 16.97 -34.46
C ASP A 117 27.25 15.86 -33.97
N PRO A 118 28.59 16.04 -34.01
CA PRO A 118 29.57 15.09 -33.51
C PRO A 118 29.51 14.86 -31.99
N ASN A 119 28.98 15.81 -31.20
CA ASN A 119 28.87 15.70 -29.76
C ASN A 119 27.63 14.92 -29.33
N ALA A 120 26.63 14.81 -30.19
CA ALA A 120 25.40 14.04 -29.96
C ALA A 120 25.64 12.54 -29.73
N LYS A 121 26.80 12.03 -30.22
CA LYS A 121 27.20 10.64 -30.00
C LYS A 121 27.61 10.36 -28.59
N GLN A 122 28.37 11.26 -28.00
CA GLN A 122 28.89 11.10 -26.63
C GLN A 122 27.75 11.25 -25.59
N GLU A 123 26.87 12.23 -25.80
CA GLU A 123 25.66 12.41 -24.99
C GLU A 123 24.69 11.22 -25.12
N MET A 124 24.58 10.64 -26.33
CA MET A 124 23.74 9.46 -26.56
C MET A 124 24.33 8.17 -26.00
N ASP A 125 25.66 8.01 -25.99
CA ASP A 125 26.34 6.85 -25.40
C ASP A 125 26.33 6.93 -23.86
N GLU A 126 26.45 8.12 -23.28
CA GLU A 126 26.26 8.35 -21.84
C GLU A 126 24.81 8.07 -21.42
N MET A 127 23.83 8.54 -22.22
CA MET A 127 22.41 8.28 -22.02
C MET A 127 22.06 6.79 -22.18
N ARG A 128 22.69 6.09 -23.13
CA ARG A 128 22.54 4.65 -23.33
C ARG A 128 23.09 3.84 -22.16
N SER A 129 24.21 4.25 -21.61
CA SER A 129 24.78 3.59 -20.43
C SER A 129 23.91 3.81 -19.17
N GLU A 130 23.31 4.99 -19.03
CA GLU A 130 22.36 5.27 -17.94
C GLU A 130 21.01 4.55 -18.12
N VAL A 131 20.53 4.39 -19.35
CA VAL A 131 19.28 3.67 -19.68
C VAL A 131 19.44 2.16 -19.64
N GLN A 132 20.61 1.61 -19.99
CA GLN A 132 20.89 0.17 -19.90
C GLN A 132 21.15 -0.29 -18.47
N THR A 133 21.49 0.60 -17.55
CA THR A 133 21.70 0.28 -16.11
C THR A 133 20.46 0.49 -15.24
N SER A 134 19.42 1.12 -15.77
CA SER A 134 18.13 1.21 -15.09
C SER A 134 17.05 0.55 -15.94
N ASP A 135 16.56 -0.59 -15.48
CA ASP A 135 15.21 -1.03 -15.87
C ASP A 135 14.30 0.19 -15.73
N MET A 136 13.71 0.64 -16.85
CA MET A 136 12.90 1.87 -16.92
C MET A 136 11.51 1.68 -16.26
N VAL A 137 11.44 0.80 -15.28
CA VAL A 137 10.31 0.67 -14.36
C VAL A 137 10.52 1.70 -13.25
N ILE A 138 9.62 2.66 -13.12
CA ILE A 138 9.62 3.60 -11.99
C ILE A 138 9.31 2.76 -10.74
N PRO A 139 10.27 2.52 -9.84
CA PRO A 139 10.00 1.67 -8.68
C PRO A 139 8.92 2.32 -7.82
N GLY A 140 7.86 1.58 -7.49
CA GLY A 140 6.75 2.07 -6.69
C GLY A 140 5.60 2.70 -7.48
N LEU A 141 5.62 2.64 -8.81
CA LEU A 141 4.54 3.16 -9.65
C LEU A 141 3.26 2.34 -9.51
N ASP A 142 3.38 1.03 -9.49
CA ASP A 142 2.31 0.05 -9.27
C ASP A 142 1.65 0.26 -7.92
N GLU A 143 2.43 0.42 -6.86
CA GLU A 143 1.93 0.71 -5.52
C GLU A 143 1.25 2.10 -5.48
N ALA A 144 1.83 3.12 -6.12
CA ALA A 144 1.21 4.44 -6.18
C ALA A 144 -0.16 4.41 -6.86
N LEU A 145 -0.32 3.61 -7.91
CA LEU A 145 -1.58 3.45 -8.61
C LEU A 145 -2.61 2.68 -7.77
N ALA A 146 -2.17 1.65 -7.05
CA ALA A 146 -3.02 0.93 -6.10
C ALA A 146 -3.54 1.86 -5.00
N PHE A 147 -2.67 2.70 -4.44
CA PHE A 147 -3.09 3.68 -3.44
C PHE A 147 -3.95 4.83 -4.02
N ASP A 148 -3.74 5.27 -5.26
CA ASP A 148 -4.61 6.24 -5.94
C ASP A 148 -6.04 5.68 -6.09
N GLU A 149 -6.17 4.39 -6.38
CA GLU A 149 -7.47 3.73 -6.43
C GLU A 149 -8.10 3.57 -5.03
N LEU A 150 -7.30 3.13 -4.06
CA LEU A 150 -7.74 3.03 -2.67
C LEU A 150 -8.31 4.35 -2.17
N LEU A 151 -7.67 5.48 -2.52
CA LEU A 151 -8.14 6.80 -2.13
C LEU A 151 -9.51 7.16 -2.71
N ARG A 152 -9.87 6.68 -3.90
CA ARG A 152 -11.22 6.90 -4.44
C ARG A 152 -12.29 6.29 -3.55
N HIS A 153 -11.99 5.14 -2.95
CA HIS A 153 -12.89 4.54 -1.97
C HIS A 153 -12.87 5.27 -0.62
N VAL A 154 -11.72 5.80 -0.19
CA VAL A 154 -11.62 6.63 1.03
C VAL A 154 -12.44 7.91 0.90
N GLU A 155 -12.50 8.50 -0.29
CA GLU A 155 -13.26 9.71 -0.62
C GLU A 155 -14.74 9.43 -0.90
N ASP A 156 -15.11 8.16 -1.12
CA ASP A 156 -16.49 7.77 -1.36
C ASP A 156 -17.30 7.80 -0.04
N PRO A 157 -18.33 8.66 0.06
CA PRO A 157 -19.15 8.76 1.27
C PRO A 157 -20.00 7.52 1.56
N THR A 158 -19.93 6.50 0.72
CA THR A 158 -20.58 5.21 0.94
C THR A 158 -20.00 4.48 2.13
N TRP A 159 -18.69 4.65 2.38
CA TRP A 159 -17.94 3.91 3.38
C TRP A 159 -17.73 4.73 4.66
N ASP A 160 -17.86 4.07 5.80
CA ASP A 160 -17.46 4.64 7.09
C ASP A 160 -15.98 4.31 7.38
N VAL A 161 -15.56 3.08 7.03
CA VAL A 161 -14.19 2.59 7.26
C VAL A 161 -13.74 1.75 6.06
N ILE A 162 -12.47 1.91 5.69
CA ILE A 162 -11.76 1.03 4.78
C ILE A 162 -10.66 0.32 5.55
N VAL A 163 -10.67 -0.99 5.49
CA VAL A 163 -9.63 -1.86 6.06
C VAL A 163 -8.78 -2.37 4.91
N PHE A 164 -7.50 -2.06 4.90
CA PHE A 164 -6.59 -2.44 3.84
C PHE A 164 -5.58 -3.47 4.33
N ASP A 165 -5.73 -4.70 3.83
CA ASP A 165 -4.77 -5.78 4.02
C ASP A 165 -3.65 -5.65 2.99
N THR A 166 -2.52 -5.18 3.44
CA THR A 166 -1.34 -5.00 2.60
C THR A 166 -0.14 -5.69 3.22
N ALA A 167 0.81 -6.04 2.39
CA ALA A 167 2.15 -6.36 2.83
C ALA A 167 3.05 -5.12 2.68
N PRO A 168 3.01 -4.12 3.59
CA PRO A 168 3.97 -3.04 3.53
C PRO A 168 5.32 -3.59 3.94
N THR A 169 6.01 -4.13 2.96
CA THR A 169 7.44 -4.29 3.03
C THR A 169 8.07 -2.92 2.78
N GLY A 170 9.31 -2.69 3.19
CA GLY A 170 10.00 -1.43 2.89
C GLY A 170 10.04 -1.09 1.39
N HIS A 171 9.69 -2.05 0.51
CA HIS A 171 9.51 -1.86 -0.93
C HIS A 171 8.19 -1.15 -1.26
N THR A 172 7.08 -1.55 -0.65
CA THR A 172 5.74 -0.98 -0.87
C THR A 172 5.66 0.51 -0.47
N LEU A 173 6.51 0.96 0.45
CA LEU A 173 6.52 2.37 0.88
C LEU A 173 7.37 3.29 -0.02
N ARG A 174 8.13 2.74 -0.97
CA ARG A 174 8.97 3.53 -1.90
C ARG A 174 8.16 4.49 -2.75
N PHE A 175 6.88 4.19 -3.02
CA PHE A 175 6.01 5.11 -3.74
C PHE A 175 5.84 6.46 -3.01
N LEU A 176 6.03 6.53 -1.70
CA LEU A 176 5.94 7.79 -0.94
C LEU A 176 7.05 8.77 -1.28
N SER A 177 8.17 8.29 -1.83
CA SER A 177 9.23 9.13 -2.40
C SER A 177 9.08 9.41 -3.91
N LEU A 178 8.02 8.91 -4.54
CA LEU A 178 7.75 9.18 -5.97
C LEU A 178 7.62 10.68 -6.31
N PRO A 179 7.05 11.58 -5.48
CA PRO A 179 6.97 12.99 -5.83
C PRO A 179 8.33 13.60 -6.15
N GLU A 180 9.36 13.28 -5.35
CA GLU A 180 10.73 13.75 -5.54
C GLU A 180 11.38 13.09 -6.77
N LEU A 181 11.10 11.81 -6.99
CA LEU A 181 11.55 11.08 -8.16
C LEU A 181 10.91 11.64 -9.44
N ILE A 182 9.59 11.86 -9.45
CA ILE A 182 8.87 12.42 -10.61
C ILE A 182 9.39 13.83 -10.94
N GLU A 183 9.72 14.66 -9.95
CA GLU A 183 10.30 15.97 -10.16
C GLU A 183 11.66 15.86 -10.88
N SER A 184 12.56 15.00 -10.40
CA SER A 184 13.85 14.76 -11.04
C SER A 184 13.70 14.13 -12.43
N TRP A 185 12.72 13.26 -12.65
CA TRP A 185 12.43 12.64 -13.93
C TRP A 185 11.79 13.62 -14.91
N SER A 186 10.87 14.46 -14.44
CA SER A 186 10.29 15.52 -15.29
C SER A 186 11.36 16.39 -15.90
N ASP A 187 12.37 16.79 -15.12
CA ASP A 187 13.49 17.59 -15.59
C ASP A 187 14.40 16.82 -16.57
N ARG A 188 14.59 15.53 -16.36
CA ARG A 188 15.34 14.67 -17.29
C ARG A 188 14.59 14.46 -18.60
N ILE A 189 13.29 14.15 -18.53
CA ILE A 189 12.43 13.98 -19.70
C ILE A 189 12.36 15.29 -20.51
N ILE A 190 12.20 16.43 -19.84
CA ILE A 190 12.17 17.74 -20.48
C ILE A 190 13.53 18.08 -21.12
N ARG A 191 14.65 17.78 -20.46
CA ARG A 191 16.00 17.95 -21.05
C ARG A 191 16.18 17.03 -22.27
N MET A 192 15.80 15.76 -22.13
CA MET A 192 15.85 14.78 -23.23
C MET A 192 15.00 15.22 -24.43
N MET A 193 13.79 15.75 -24.18
CA MET A 193 12.95 16.33 -25.23
C MET A 193 13.57 17.59 -25.85
N ARG A 194 14.35 18.40 -25.10
CA ARG A 194 15.04 19.58 -25.65
C ARG A 194 16.26 19.19 -26.49
N VAL A 195 17.05 18.22 -26.05
CA VAL A 195 18.24 17.74 -26.77
C VAL A 195 17.86 16.97 -28.02
N SER A 196 16.85 16.09 -27.96
CA SER A 196 16.27 15.46 -29.14
C SER A 196 15.36 16.39 -29.97
N GLY A 197 15.08 17.57 -29.43
CA GLY A 197 14.02 18.48 -29.86
C GLY A 197 14.27 19.24 -31.16
N GLY A 198 15.49 19.24 -31.70
CA GLY A 198 15.72 19.80 -33.02
C GLY A 198 15.00 19.03 -34.13
N LEU A 199 14.98 17.69 -34.07
CA LEU A 199 14.38 16.84 -35.07
C LEU A 199 13.00 16.30 -34.66
N ARG A 200 12.79 15.97 -33.36
CA ARG A 200 11.52 15.44 -32.84
C ARG A 200 10.44 16.51 -32.68
N SER A 201 10.79 17.76 -32.37
CA SER A 201 9.80 18.84 -32.35
C SER A 201 9.23 19.14 -33.75
N MET A 202 9.97 18.82 -34.80
CA MET A 202 9.46 18.81 -36.20
C MET A 202 8.50 17.63 -36.45
N LEU A 203 8.68 16.48 -35.78
CA LEU A 203 7.93 15.24 -36.06
C LEU A 203 6.71 15.09 -35.10
N PHE A 204 6.81 15.51 -33.86
CA PHE A 204 5.79 15.25 -32.81
C PHE A 204 5.15 16.52 -32.22
N GLY A 205 5.40 17.70 -32.71
CA GLY A 205 4.70 18.94 -32.37
C GLY A 205 4.74 19.39 -30.88
N ARG A 206 4.72 20.70 -30.66
CA ARG A 206 4.65 21.32 -29.30
C ARG A 206 3.50 20.79 -28.44
N LYS A 207 2.37 20.44 -29.04
CA LYS A 207 1.16 19.98 -28.34
C LYS A 207 1.36 18.65 -27.58
N GLU A 208 2.15 17.71 -28.12
CA GLU A 208 2.39 16.42 -27.45
C GLU A 208 3.33 16.55 -26.24
N SER A 209 4.33 17.44 -26.34
CA SER A 209 5.21 17.74 -25.21
C SER A 209 4.47 18.43 -24.06
N GLU A 210 3.52 19.32 -24.36
CA GLU A 210 2.69 20.00 -23.35
C GLU A 210 1.70 19.01 -22.71
N ALA A 211 1.09 18.14 -23.50
CA ALA A 211 0.18 17.10 -22.99
C ALA A 211 0.90 16.12 -22.05
N MET A 212 2.13 15.72 -22.38
CA MET A 212 2.94 14.85 -21.50
C MET A 212 3.28 15.52 -20.17
N LYS A 213 3.70 16.79 -20.19
CA LYS A 213 3.97 17.55 -18.97
C LYS A 213 2.72 17.64 -18.09
N GLU A 214 1.58 17.93 -18.69
CA GLU A 214 0.33 18.04 -17.97
C GLU A 214 -0.09 16.69 -17.34
N GLU A 215 0.19 15.57 -18.00
CA GLU A 215 -0.08 14.23 -17.50
C GLU A 215 0.85 13.86 -16.32
N LEU A 216 2.14 14.16 -16.41
CA LEU A 216 3.10 14.00 -15.32
C LEU A 216 2.75 14.87 -14.10
N GLU A 217 2.35 16.13 -14.33
CA GLU A 217 1.92 17.02 -13.24
C GLU A 217 0.59 16.56 -12.61
N ARG A 218 -0.32 15.98 -13.39
CA ARG A 218 -1.54 15.36 -12.84
C ARG A 218 -1.21 14.16 -11.97
N PHE A 219 -0.31 13.30 -12.44
CA PHE A 219 0.14 12.14 -11.67
C PHE A 219 0.86 12.56 -10.38
N ARG A 220 1.79 13.52 -10.47
CA ARG A 220 2.47 14.08 -9.29
C ARG A 220 1.48 14.61 -8.25
N ARG A 221 0.47 15.37 -8.67
CA ARG A 221 -0.57 15.88 -7.75
C ARG A 221 -1.33 14.75 -7.07
N ARG A 222 -1.63 13.66 -7.78
CA ARG A 222 -2.29 12.47 -7.18
C ARG A 222 -1.41 11.82 -6.13
N VAL A 223 -0.14 11.57 -6.42
CA VAL A 223 0.79 10.99 -5.44
C VAL A 223 0.97 11.88 -4.21
N LEU A 224 1.06 13.20 -4.37
CA LEU A 224 1.09 14.14 -3.25
C LEU A 224 -0.20 14.12 -2.44
N HIS A 225 -1.34 13.88 -3.09
CA HIS A 225 -2.62 13.73 -2.40
C HIS A 225 -2.68 12.43 -1.60
N VAL A 226 -2.26 11.31 -2.18
CA VAL A 226 -2.09 10.02 -1.48
C VAL A 226 -1.24 10.23 -0.21
N ARG A 227 -0.05 10.81 -0.34
CA ARG A 227 0.85 11.07 0.79
C ARG A 227 0.16 11.88 1.89
N ARG A 228 -0.58 12.94 1.52
CA ARG A 228 -1.30 13.79 2.48
C ARG A 228 -2.36 13.01 3.27
N VAL A 229 -3.13 12.16 2.60
CA VAL A 229 -4.16 11.34 3.27
C VAL A 229 -3.52 10.30 4.17
N LEU A 230 -2.48 9.62 3.70
CA LEU A 230 -1.77 8.61 4.47
C LEU A 230 -1.05 9.17 5.70
N SER A 231 -0.58 10.43 5.65
CA SER A 231 0.06 11.11 6.79
C SER A 231 -0.92 11.77 7.76
N ASN A 232 -2.22 11.74 7.47
CA ASN A 232 -3.23 12.34 8.34
C ASN A 232 -3.75 11.33 9.36
N GLU A 233 -3.39 11.50 10.65
CA GLU A 233 -3.80 10.64 11.77
C GLU A 233 -5.32 10.61 12.02
N GLU A 234 -6.06 11.65 11.61
CA GLU A 234 -7.52 11.66 11.70
C GLU A 234 -8.19 10.74 10.68
N ILE A 235 -7.50 10.46 9.56
CA ILE A 235 -8.01 9.61 8.47
C ILE A 235 -7.35 8.23 8.52
N THR A 236 -6.04 8.17 8.66
CA THR A 236 -5.24 6.96 8.49
C THR A 236 -4.68 6.46 9.83
N SER A 237 -4.73 5.17 10.03
CA SER A 237 -4.09 4.48 11.15
C SER A 237 -3.40 3.22 10.64
N PHE A 238 -2.13 3.07 10.99
CA PHE A 238 -1.32 1.92 10.61
C PHE A 238 -1.14 0.99 11.82
N THR A 239 -1.52 -0.28 11.68
CA THR A 239 -1.30 -1.30 12.70
C THR A 239 -0.23 -2.27 12.20
N LEU A 240 0.86 -2.36 12.95
CA LEU A 240 1.89 -3.37 12.71
C LEU A 240 1.47 -4.69 13.35
N VAL A 241 1.57 -5.79 12.59
CA VAL A 241 1.30 -7.15 13.08
C VAL A 241 2.61 -7.92 13.07
N THR A 242 2.95 -8.54 14.18
CA THR A 242 4.17 -9.33 14.35
C THR A 242 3.91 -10.59 15.16
N ILE A 243 4.92 -11.43 15.30
CA ILE A 243 4.95 -12.58 16.21
C ILE A 243 6.13 -12.44 17.18
N PRO A 244 6.10 -13.07 18.38
CA PRO A 244 7.11 -12.87 19.42
C PRO A 244 8.43 -13.62 19.13
N GLU A 245 8.84 -13.63 17.86
CA GLU A 245 10.13 -14.16 17.38
C GLU A 245 11.12 -13.04 17.15
N ARG A 246 12.40 -13.28 17.43
CA ARG A 246 13.44 -12.27 17.29
C ARG A 246 13.49 -11.65 15.89
N MET A 247 13.32 -12.48 14.84
CA MET A 247 13.31 -11.98 13.47
C MET A 247 12.07 -11.13 13.18
N GLY A 248 10.88 -11.55 13.64
CA GLY A 248 9.64 -10.79 13.49
C GLY A 248 9.74 -9.42 14.15
N ILE A 249 10.22 -9.37 15.39
CA ILE A 249 10.40 -8.11 16.14
C ILE A 249 11.37 -7.17 15.43
N ASN A 250 12.54 -7.68 15.01
CA ASN A 250 13.53 -6.85 14.32
C ASN A 250 13.01 -6.29 12.98
N GLU A 251 12.19 -7.06 12.25
CA GLU A 251 11.54 -6.57 11.02
C GLU A 251 10.47 -5.52 11.34
N THR A 252 9.72 -5.71 12.41
CA THR A 252 8.71 -4.74 12.87
C THR A 252 9.35 -3.41 13.26
N LEU A 253 10.47 -3.42 13.98
CA LEU A 253 11.21 -2.22 14.32
C LEU A 253 11.72 -1.48 13.07
N ARG A 254 12.25 -2.20 12.09
CA ARG A 254 12.66 -1.60 10.81
C ARG A 254 11.48 -1.02 10.04
N ALA A 255 10.35 -1.76 9.98
CA ALA A 255 9.15 -1.28 9.34
C ALA A 255 8.59 -0.03 10.02
N HIS A 256 8.55 0.00 11.36
CA HIS A 256 8.15 1.18 12.13
C HIS A 256 9.04 2.39 11.81
N THR A 257 10.37 2.23 11.81
CA THR A 257 11.31 3.29 11.47
C THR A 257 11.02 3.86 10.08
N SER A 258 10.83 2.99 9.08
CA SER A 258 10.50 3.43 7.72
C SER A 258 9.15 4.16 7.63
N LEU A 259 8.12 3.66 8.35
CA LEU A 259 6.80 4.30 8.38
C LEU A 259 6.87 5.71 8.99
N VAL A 260 7.61 5.86 10.09
CA VAL A 260 7.81 7.16 10.77
C VAL A 260 8.60 8.13 9.89
N GLU A 261 9.62 7.67 9.16
CA GLU A 261 10.37 8.48 8.20
C GLU A 261 9.44 9.08 7.12
N TYR A 262 8.43 8.33 6.69
CA TYR A 262 7.41 8.82 5.76
C TYR A 262 6.23 9.54 6.44
N GLN A 263 6.31 9.81 7.75
CA GLN A 263 5.28 10.50 8.53
C GLN A 263 3.93 9.76 8.56
N LEU A 264 3.95 8.43 8.48
CA LEU A 264 2.75 7.62 8.60
C LEU A 264 2.40 7.39 10.07
N PRO A 265 1.14 7.55 10.48
CA PRO A 265 0.72 7.32 11.85
C PRO A 265 0.67 5.83 12.17
N VAL A 266 1.49 5.38 13.11
CA VAL A 266 1.57 3.99 13.60
C VAL A 266 1.20 3.95 15.08
N PRO A 267 -0.08 4.06 15.44
CA PRO A 267 -0.49 4.06 16.84
C PRO A 267 -0.46 2.69 17.47
N ASN A 268 -0.53 1.59 16.69
CA ASN A 268 -0.75 0.25 17.24
C ASN A 268 0.24 -0.78 16.69
N CYS A 269 0.59 -1.74 17.55
CA CYS A 269 1.30 -2.97 17.17
C CYS A 269 0.64 -4.17 17.84
N LEU A 270 0.25 -5.17 17.05
CA LEU A 270 -0.27 -6.45 17.53
C LEU A 270 0.83 -7.51 17.52
N VAL A 271 1.14 -8.08 18.68
CA VAL A 271 1.98 -9.28 18.78
C VAL A 271 1.08 -10.49 18.83
N ASN A 272 0.97 -11.15 17.70
CA ASN A 272 0.12 -12.32 17.49
C ASN A 272 0.84 -13.63 17.87
N ARG A 273 0.09 -14.69 18.12
CA ARG A 273 0.58 -16.04 18.39
C ARG A 273 1.49 -16.13 19.62
N VAL A 274 1.18 -15.40 20.67
CA VAL A 274 1.86 -15.55 21.96
C VAL A 274 1.48 -16.91 22.54
N THR A 275 2.46 -17.68 22.99
CA THR A 275 2.20 -18.98 23.64
C THR A 275 1.29 -18.80 24.85
N PRO A 276 0.12 -19.50 24.91
CA PRO A 276 -0.77 -19.44 26.05
C PRO A 276 -0.09 -19.92 27.35
N GLU A 277 -0.71 -19.67 28.47
CA GLU A 277 -0.24 -20.18 29.76
C GLU A 277 -0.61 -21.66 29.89
N PHE A 278 0.41 -22.50 30.07
CA PHE A 278 0.26 -23.95 30.27
C PHE A 278 1.16 -24.44 31.40
N ASP A 279 0.66 -25.37 32.17
CA ASP A 279 1.45 -26.08 33.19
C ASP A 279 2.35 -27.15 32.54
N HIS A 280 3.32 -26.68 31.74
CA HIS A 280 4.31 -27.52 31.08
C HIS A 280 5.65 -26.79 30.94
N PRO A 281 6.76 -27.29 31.48
CA PRO A 281 8.03 -26.56 31.56
C PRO A 281 8.57 -26.03 30.22
N PHE A 282 8.36 -26.75 29.13
CA PHE A 282 8.78 -26.32 27.78
C PHE A 282 7.96 -25.11 27.32
N LEU A 283 6.63 -25.12 27.49
CA LEU A 283 5.75 -24.03 27.06
C LEU A 283 5.92 -22.81 27.94
N GLU A 284 6.10 -23.00 29.24
CA GLU A 284 6.41 -21.93 30.20
C GLU A 284 7.73 -21.21 29.82
N ASN A 285 8.81 -21.98 29.55
CA ASN A 285 10.09 -21.39 29.11
C ASN A 285 9.95 -20.63 27.79
N ARG A 286 9.17 -21.16 26.83
CA ARG A 286 8.88 -20.51 25.57
C ARG A 286 8.14 -19.20 25.80
N ARG A 287 7.05 -19.22 26.54
CA ARG A 287 6.24 -18.03 26.89
C ARG A 287 7.12 -16.96 27.56
N ASN A 288 7.92 -17.35 28.54
CA ASN A 288 8.82 -16.40 29.23
C ASN A 288 9.80 -15.72 28.26
N ALA A 289 10.37 -16.47 27.32
CA ALA A 289 11.24 -15.93 26.29
C ALA A 289 10.49 -15.00 25.32
N GLU A 290 9.23 -15.30 24.98
CA GLU A 290 8.35 -14.47 24.17
C GLU A 290 7.98 -13.15 24.90
N LEU A 291 7.58 -13.23 26.16
CA LEU A 291 7.27 -12.06 27.00
C LEU A 291 8.46 -11.13 27.17
N SER A 292 9.69 -11.70 27.33
CA SER A 292 10.92 -10.89 27.38
C SER A 292 11.10 -10.07 26.09
N ARG A 293 10.89 -10.69 24.92
CA ARG A 293 11.01 -9.99 23.63
C ARG A 293 9.90 -8.94 23.43
N ILE A 294 8.70 -9.22 23.91
CA ILE A 294 7.61 -8.24 23.91
C ILE A 294 7.97 -7.05 24.80
N GLY A 295 8.65 -7.28 25.93
CA GLY A 295 9.20 -6.22 26.76
C GLY A 295 10.21 -5.35 26.00
N GLU A 296 11.19 -5.98 25.31
CA GLU A 296 12.15 -5.26 24.45
C GLU A 296 11.42 -4.41 23.38
N LEU A 297 10.40 -4.98 22.74
CA LEU A 297 9.59 -4.26 21.73
C LEU A 297 8.89 -3.04 22.33
N LYS A 298 8.34 -3.16 23.55
CA LYS A 298 7.68 -2.05 24.25
C LYS A 298 8.65 -0.92 24.59
N ASP A 299 9.85 -1.25 24.96
CA ASP A 299 10.90 -0.27 25.29
C ASP A 299 11.33 0.51 24.04
N GLU A 300 11.39 -0.13 22.89
CA GLU A 300 11.74 0.51 21.61
C GLU A 300 10.58 1.32 20.99
N LEU A 301 9.34 0.88 21.15
CA LEU A 301 8.14 1.49 20.56
C LEU A 301 7.33 2.30 21.60
N GLN A 302 7.96 3.28 22.25
CA GLN A 302 7.39 4.02 23.39
C GLN A 302 6.04 4.74 23.12
N ASN A 303 5.76 5.11 21.84
CA ASN A 303 4.56 5.85 21.45
C ASN A 303 3.55 4.96 20.68
N VAL A 304 3.73 3.65 20.72
CA VAL A 304 2.89 2.68 20.05
C VAL A 304 2.18 1.81 21.10
N GLU A 305 0.87 1.71 21.01
CA GLU A 305 0.11 0.77 21.85
C GLU A 305 0.36 -0.66 21.39
N ILE A 306 0.85 -1.51 22.31
CA ILE A 306 1.16 -2.91 22.00
C ILE A 306 0.11 -3.81 22.62
N ALA A 307 -0.70 -4.41 21.75
CA ALA A 307 -1.63 -5.48 22.07
C ALA A 307 -0.98 -6.86 21.85
N THR A 308 -1.45 -7.86 22.58
CA THR A 308 -1.03 -9.25 22.40
C THR A 308 -2.24 -10.14 22.16
N MET A 309 -2.11 -11.11 21.27
CA MET A 309 -3.09 -12.17 21.05
C MET A 309 -2.42 -13.54 21.19
N GLU A 310 -3.06 -14.43 21.94
CA GLU A 310 -2.53 -15.77 22.15
C GLU A 310 -2.67 -16.63 20.88
N LEU A 311 -1.84 -17.66 20.79
CA LEU A 311 -1.94 -18.66 19.72
C LEU A 311 -3.25 -19.43 19.90
N MET A 312 -4.06 -19.44 18.85
CA MET A 312 -5.32 -20.17 18.83
C MET A 312 -5.10 -21.66 18.60
N ASP A 313 -6.01 -22.48 19.12
CA ASP A 313 -5.95 -23.94 19.03
C ASP A 313 -6.18 -24.43 17.60
N ASP A 314 -7.05 -23.72 16.84
CA ASP A 314 -7.41 -24.05 15.46
C ASP A 314 -7.05 -22.94 14.47
N GLU A 315 -7.11 -23.28 13.20
CA GLU A 315 -6.97 -22.31 12.10
C GLU A 315 -8.18 -21.38 12.06
N VAL A 316 -7.91 -20.07 11.92
CA VAL A 316 -8.96 -19.05 11.84
C VAL A 316 -9.45 -18.93 10.41
N VAL A 317 -10.53 -19.62 10.10
CA VAL A 317 -11.19 -19.60 8.78
C VAL A 317 -12.69 -19.42 8.95
N GLY A 318 -13.27 -18.53 8.16
CA GLY A 318 -14.70 -18.23 8.14
C GLY A 318 -15.14 -17.21 9.19
N LEU A 319 -16.37 -16.73 9.02
CA LEU A 319 -16.90 -15.57 9.74
C LEU A 319 -16.98 -15.76 11.26
N ASP A 320 -17.35 -16.94 11.73
CA ASP A 320 -17.50 -17.19 13.17
C ASP A 320 -16.14 -17.19 13.89
N ALA A 321 -15.11 -17.76 13.27
CA ALA A 321 -13.75 -17.70 13.82
C ALA A 321 -13.20 -16.27 13.80
N LEU A 322 -13.46 -15.51 12.73
CA LEU A 322 -13.08 -14.09 12.64
C LEU A 322 -13.80 -13.21 13.66
N ARG A 323 -15.08 -13.49 13.98
CA ARG A 323 -15.81 -12.83 15.06
C ARG A 323 -15.15 -13.10 16.41
N GLY A 324 -14.74 -14.34 16.68
CA GLY A 324 -14.00 -14.68 17.89
C GLY A 324 -12.71 -13.90 18.05
N VAL A 325 -11.92 -13.77 16.96
CA VAL A 325 -10.71 -12.93 16.93
C VAL A 325 -11.06 -11.47 17.17
N GLY A 326 -12.09 -10.95 16.51
CA GLY A 326 -12.54 -9.56 16.69
C GLY A 326 -12.98 -9.27 18.13
N GLU A 327 -13.67 -10.22 18.78
CA GLU A 327 -14.08 -10.09 20.17
C GLU A 327 -12.90 -10.12 21.15
N GLU A 328 -11.88 -10.96 20.87
CA GLU A 328 -10.66 -10.99 21.68
C GLU A 328 -9.87 -9.68 21.56
N LEU A 329 -9.75 -9.12 20.37
CA LEU A 329 -9.02 -7.88 20.12
C LEU A 329 -9.75 -6.64 20.66
N TYR A 330 -11.06 -6.57 20.48
CA TYR A 330 -11.84 -5.34 20.65
C TYR A 330 -12.97 -5.44 21.67
N GLY A 331 -13.38 -6.62 22.08
CA GLY A 331 -14.54 -6.84 22.96
C GLY A 331 -14.44 -6.18 24.32
N LYS A 332 -13.23 -5.84 24.79
CA LYS A 332 -12.98 -5.07 26.01
C LYS A 332 -12.96 -3.55 25.79
N VAL A 333 -12.88 -3.12 24.54
CA VAL A 333 -12.92 -1.71 24.15
C VAL A 333 -14.38 -1.32 23.98
N LYS A 334 -14.93 -0.55 24.95
CA LYS A 334 -16.19 0.15 24.67
C LYS A 334 -15.94 1.05 23.48
N ILE A 335 -16.64 0.79 22.36
CA ILE A 335 -16.70 1.77 21.27
C ILE A 335 -17.16 3.05 21.92
N LEU A 336 -16.28 4.05 21.97
CA LEU A 336 -16.64 5.37 22.50
C LEU A 336 -17.84 5.83 21.67
N ASP A 337 -19.01 5.91 22.33
CA ASP A 337 -20.16 6.61 21.80
C ASP A 337 -19.69 8.00 21.39
N HIS A 338 -19.48 8.18 20.09
CA HIS A 338 -19.30 9.50 19.53
C HIS A 338 -20.67 10.19 19.51
N SER A 339 -21.10 10.60 20.72
CA SER A 339 -22.18 11.59 20.90
C SER A 339 -21.71 12.98 20.52
#